data_62fe08772da25870a62877a754328612
#
_entry.id   62fe08772da25870a62877a754328612
#
_cell.length_a   1.000
_cell.length_b   1.000
_cell.length_c   1.000
_cell.angle_alpha   90.00
_cell.angle_beta   90.00
_cell.angle_gamma   90.00
#
_symmetry.space_group_name_H-M   'P 1'
#
loop_
_entity.id
_entity.type
_entity.pdbx_description
1 polymer ?
#
loop_
_entity_poly.entity_id
_entity_poly.type
_entity_poly.pdbx_seq_one_letter_code
_entity_poly.pdbx_strand_id
1 'polypeptide(L)'
;MKQTLLIITALILMLSCEDTQTESSDGIDAGVVINEINYNSSDSFDPDDWVEIYNSSSNTMDLGSWLLKDENDDHFFPIPSNTLLIPDQYLVLCTDTLKFTALFPDVSPYYGDLGFGLGGGSDFVRLFDSNGLLVDMVEYDDDAPWPILADGSGPTLELNHPSLDNTLGENWSASEDYGTPGAVNSVYTGDE
;
A
#
# COMPACT_ATOMS: atom_id res chain seq x y z
N MET A 1 -47.30 -71.56 5.36
CA MET A 1 -46.37 -70.72 6.13
C MET A 1 -45.61 -69.81 5.15
N LYS A 2 -46.00 -68.57 5.04
CA LYS A 2 -45.32 -67.57 4.16
C LYS A 2 -44.53 -66.67 5.08
N GLN A 3 -43.20 -66.66 4.96
CA GLN A 3 -42.33 -65.77 5.64
C GLN A 3 -42.27 -64.45 4.84
N THR A 4 -42.66 -63.37 5.47
CA THR A 4 -42.59 -62.02 4.93
C THR A 4 -41.21 -61.42 5.31
N LEU A 5 -40.34 -61.16 4.32
CA LEU A 5 -39.04 -60.54 4.50
C LEU A 5 -39.23 -59.00 4.59
N LEU A 6 -38.93 -58.44 5.72
CA LEU A 6 -38.97 -56.97 5.95
C LEU A 6 -37.62 -56.40 5.52
N ILE A 7 -37.63 -55.64 4.44
CA ILE A 7 -36.42 -54.88 3.98
C ILE A 7 -36.45 -53.52 4.69
N ILE A 8 -35.53 -53.31 5.62
CA ILE A 8 -35.29 -52.03 6.26
C ILE A 8 -34.32 -51.26 5.36
N THR A 9 -34.82 -50.24 4.65
CA THR A 9 -34.00 -49.29 3.88
C THR A 9 -33.48 -48.21 4.83
N ALA A 10 -32.21 -48.26 5.17
CA ALA A 10 -31.55 -47.23 5.93
C ALA A 10 -31.27 -46.04 4.99
N LEU A 11 -31.96 -44.92 5.21
CA LEU A 11 -31.70 -43.64 4.52
C LEU A 11 -30.52 -42.98 5.23
N ILE A 12 -29.34 -43.03 4.61
CA ILE A 12 -28.17 -42.27 5.05
C ILE A 12 -28.34 -40.85 4.55
N LEU A 13 -28.69 -39.92 5.46
CA LEU A 13 -28.55 -38.47 5.20
C LEU A 13 -27.07 -38.13 5.20
N MET A 14 -26.51 -37.87 4.01
CA MET A 14 -25.24 -37.19 3.88
C MET A 14 -25.48 -35.71 4.17
N LEU A 15 -25.15 -35.25 5.38
CA LEU A 15 -24.95 -33.82 5.61
C LEU A 15 -23.68 -33.43 4.87
N SER A 16 -23.88 -32.81 3.73
CA SER A 16 -22.82 -32.02 3.09
C SER A 16 -22.62 -30.77 3.93
N CYS A 17 -21.54 -30.75 4.70
CA CYS A 17 -21.02 -29.53 5.27
C CYS A 17 -20.35 -28.77 4.09
N GLU A 18 -21.03 -27.82 3.50
CA GLU A 18 -20.39 -26.83 2.63
C GLU A 18 -19.59 -25.91 3.57
N ASP A 19 -18.29 -26.21 3.71
CA ASP A 19 -17.32 -25.21 4.15
C ASP A 19 -17.32 -24.11 3.09
N THR A 20 -18.11 -23.07 3.34
CA THR A 20 -17.86 -21.77 2.72
C THR A 20 -16.56 -21.25 3.33
N GLN A 21 -15.44 -21.63 2.74
CA GLN A 21 -14.21 -20.86 2.89
C GLN A 21 -14.49 -19.51 2.25
N THR A 22 -14.85 -18.53 3.07
CA THR A 22 -14.58 -17.12 2.73
C THR A 22 -13.06 -17.05 2.62
N GLU A 23 -12.56 -16.99 1.41
CA GLU A 23 -11.22 -16.54 1.16
C GLU A 23 -11.18 -15.09 1.65
N SER A 24 -10.79 -14.89 2.92
CA SER A 24 -10.31 -13.59 3.33
C SER A 24 -9.08 -13.34 2.46
N SER A 25 -9.10 -12.25 1.72
CA SER A 25 -7.89 -11.67 1.16
C SER A 25 -7.07 -11.11 2.33
N ASP A 26 -6.62 -12.01 3.22
CA ASP A 26 -5.60 -11.66 4.18
C ASP A 26 -4.34 -11.38 3.36
N GLY A 27 -4.16 -10.13 2.96
CA GLY A 27 -2.86 -9.62 2.59
C GLY A 27 -1.91 -10.10 3.68
N ILE A 28 -0.73 -10.54 3.30
CA ILE A 28 0.28 -10.89 4.29
C ILE A 28 0.50 -9.60 5.06
N ASP A 29 0.16 -9.58 6.35
CA ASP A 29 0.57 -8.50 7.24
C ASP A 29 2.11 -8.58 7.34
N ALA A 30 2.75 -8.08 6.31
CA ALA A 30 4.21 -8.01 6.24
C ALA A 30 4.75 -6.93 7.18
N GLY A 31 3.88 -6.13 7.76
CA GLY A 31 4.24 -4.98 8.58
C GLY A 31 4.92 -3.86 7.78
N VAL A 32 4.79 -3.90 6.45
CA VAL A 32 5.27 -2.85 5.54
C VAL A 32 4.05 -2.30 4.83
N VAL A 33 3.87 -0.97 4.88
CA VAL A 33 2.67 -0.29 4.38
C VAL A 33 3.06 0.89 3.50
N ILE A 34 2.27 1.16 2.46
CA ILE A 34 2.30 2.41 1.70
C ILE A 34 1.68 3.48 2.60
N ASN A 35 2.48 4.46 2.99
CA ASN A 35 2.19 5.40 4.07
C ASN A 35 1.87 6.81 3.59
N GLU A 36 2.50 7.26 2.49
CA GLU A 36 2.29 8.57 1.90
C GLU A 36 2.44 8.51 0.38
N ILE A 37 1.61 9.27 -0.34
CA ILE A 37 1.62 9.32 -1.81
C ILE A 37 1.53 10.78 -2.26
N ASN A 38 2.51 11.24 -3.05
CA ASN A 38 2.44 12.47 -3.81
C ASN A 38 2.27 12.14 -5.29
N TYR A 39 1.08 12.32 -5.83
CA TYR A 39 0.73 11.97 -7.21
C TYR A 39 0.44 13.18 -8.10
N ASN A 40 0.21 14.36 -7.50
CA ASN A 40 -0.07 15.60 -8.22
C ASN A 40 0.37 16.82 -7.39
N SER A 41 1.59 17.25 -7.61
CA SER A 41 2.19 18.39 -6.90
C SER A 41 1.61 19.73 -7.38
N SER A 42 1.79 20.79 -6.58
CA SER A 42 1.45 22.13 -7.03
C SER A 42 2.53 22.72 -7.96
N ASP A 43 2.15 23.62 -8.86
CA ASP A 43 3.08 24.34 -9.76
C ASP A 43 4.21 25.08 -9.01
N SER A 44 4.00 25.45 -7.76
CA SER A 44 4.94 26.23 -6.96
C SER A 44 5.91 25.38 -6.12
N PHE A 45 5.60 24.10 -5.92
CA PHE A 45 6.40 23.14 -5.19
C PHE A 45 6.21 21.76 -5.82
N ASP A 46 7.13 21.38 -6.71
CA ASP A 46 7.02 20.18 -7.53
C ASP A 46 8.27 19.28 -7.38
N PRO A 47 8.26 18.35 -6.41
CA PRO A 47 9.30 17.32 -6.27
C PRO A 47 9.18 16.19 -7.31
N ASP A 48 8.18 16.24 -8.21
CA ASP A 48 7.66 15.13 -8.99
C ASP A 48 6.95 14.08 -8.11
N ASP A 49 6.48 12.96 -8.68
CA ASP A 49 5.74 11.97 -7.94
C ASP A 49 6.65 11.15 -7.02
N TRP A 50 6.12 10.75 -5.88
CA TRP A 50 6.82 9.87 -4.96
C TRP A 50 5.86 9.10 -4.06
N VAL A 51 6.33 7.96 -3.58
CA VAL A 51 5.63 7.07 -2.66
C VAL A 51 6.53 6.81 -1.47
N GLU A 52 5.97 6.86 -0.27
CA GLU A 52 6.65 6.45 0.94
C GLU A 52 6.15 5.10 1.43
N ILE A 53 7.12 4.26 1.81
CA ILE A 53 6.91 2.96 2.43
C ILE A 53 7.37 3.06 3.88
N TYR A 54 6.54 2.57 4.81
CA TYR A 54 6.81 2.54 6.24
C TYR A 54 6.86 1.12 6.77
N ASN A 55 7.85 0.81 7.62
CA ASN A 55 7.92 -0.46 8.35
C ASN A 55 7.27 -0.31 9.73
N SER A 56 6.01 -0.70 9.84
CA SER A 56 5.24 -0.70 11.10
C SER A 56 5.49 -1.93 11.96
N SER A 57 6.31 -2.89 11.49
CA SER A 57 6.61 -4.11 12.25
C SER A 57 7.72 -3.91 13.28
N SER A 58 7.83 -4.84 14.22
CA SER A 58 8.93 -4.88 15.19
C SER A 58 10.23 -5.51 14.66
N ASN A 59 10.27 -5.88 13.36
CA ASN A 59 11.40 -6.57 12.75
C ASN A 59 12.02 -5.73 11.63
N THR A 60 13.33 -5.89 11.41
CA THR A 60 13.95 -5.36 10.20
C THR A 60 13.47 -6.14 8.98
N MET A 61 12.98 -5.43 7.97
CA MET A 61 12.51 -5.99 6.71
C MET A 61 13.59 -5.80 5.63
N ASP A 62 13.85 -6.86 4.85
CA ASP A 62 14.70 -6.76 3.65
C ASP A 62 13.81 -6.51 2.43
N LEU A 63 13.81 -5.27 1.97
CA LEU A 63 13.06 -4.85 0.78
C LEU A 63 13.85 -5.04 -0.53
N GLY A 64 15.03 -5.64 -0.46
CA GLY A 64 15.89 -5.87 -1.63
C GLY A 64 15.16 -6.69 -2.71
N SER A 65 15.13 -6.15 -3.93
CA SER A 65 14.43 -6.74 -5.08
C SER A 65 12.90 -6.77 -5.00
N TRP A 66 12.30 -6.07 -4.04
CA TRP A 66 10.87 -5.78 -4.08
C TRP A 66 10.57 -4.87 -5.26
N LEU A 67 9.32 -4.87 -5.74
CA LEU A 67 8.91 -4.09 -6.89
C LEU A 67 7.82 -3.10 -6.50
N LEU A 68 8.05 -1.80 -6.80
CA LEU A 68 6.99 -0.81 -6.86
C LEU A 68 6.43 -0.78 -8.28
N LYS A 69 5.10 -0.73 -8.42
CA LYS A 69 4.38 -0.62 -9.69
C LYS A 69 3.23 0.38 -9.57
N ASP A 70 2.86 0.99 -10.69
CA ASP A 70 1.58 1.67 -10.89
C ASP A 70 0.51 0.67 -11.43
N GLU A 71 -0.56 1.16 -12.09
CA GLU A 71 -1.59 0.32 -12.71
C GLU A 71 -1.08 -0.52 -13.89
N ASN A 72 -0.02 -0.06 -14.56
CA ASN A 72 0.54 -0.71 -15.73
C ASN A 72 1.56 -1.79 -15.31
N ASP A 73 1.32 -3.03 -15.67
CA ASP A 73 2.21 -4.14 -15.32
C ASP A 73 3.61 -4.05 -15.94
N ASP A 74 3.77 -3.30 -17.03
CA ASP A 74 5.06 -3.05 -17.68
C ASP A 74 5.88 -1.95 -16.96
N HIS A 75 5.26 -1.18 -16.07
CA HIS A 75 5.91 -0.20 -15.21
C HIS A 75 6.31 -0.86 -13.89
N PHE A 76 7.60 -0.91 -13.61
CA PHE A 76 8.10 -1.44 -12.35
C PHE A 76 9.45 -0.83 -11.99
N PHE A 77 9.63 -0.60 -10.70
CA PHE A 77 10.91 -0.17 -10.14
C PHE A 77 11.40 -1.21 -9.12
N PRO A 78 12.53 -1.88 -9.39
CA PRO A 78 13.12 -2.81 -8.43
C PRO A 78 13.86 -2.05 -7.33
N ILE A 79 13.46 -2.24 -6.08
CA ILE A 79 14.17 -1.71 -4.93
C ILE A 79 15.58 -2.33 -4.89
N PRO A 80 16.65 -1.52 -4.73
CA PRO A 80 18.02 -2.02 -4.72
C PRO A 80 18.26 -3.15 -3.73
N SER A 81 19.11 -4.10 -4.11
CA SER A 81 19.47 -5.24 -3.24
C SER A 81 20.10 -4.77 -1.92
N ASN A 82 19.82 -5.49 -0.82
CA ASN A 82 20.26 -5.17 0.55
C ASN A 82 19.65 -3.86 1.10
N THR A 83 18.48 -3.48 0.65
CA THR A 83 17.70 -2.40 1.27
C THR A 83 17.03 -2.94 2.52
N LEU A 84 17.60 -2.64 3.67
CA LEU A 84 17.05 -3.01 4.97
C LEU A 84 16.28 -1.83 5.55
N LEU A 85 15.02 -2.06 5.89
CA LEU A 85 14.16 -1.09 6.56
C LEU A 85 13.94 -1.56 8.00
N ILE A 86 14.54 -0.87 8.96
CA ILE A 86 14.40 -1.22 10.39
C ILE A 86 13.01 -0.81 10.90
N PRO A 87 12.56 -1.30 12.08
CA PRO A 87 11.30 -0.84 12.69
C PRO A 87 11.21 0.69 12.74
N ASP A 88 10.01 1.21 12.49
CA ASP A 88 9.68 2.64 12.48
C ASP A 88 10.47 3.49 11.46
N GLN A 89 11.05 2.86 10.46
CA GLN A 89 11.77 3.56 9.39
C GLN A 89 10.90 3.71 8.15
N TYR A 90 11.16 4.81 7.43
CA TYR A 90 10.53 5.19 6.16
C TYR A 90 11.51 4.99 5.01
N LEU A 91 10.98 4.71 3.82
CA LEU A 91 11.72 4.67 2.55
C LEU A 91 10.92 5.39 1.49
N VAL A 92 11.49 6.43 0.90
CA VAL A 92 10.87 7.14 -0.23
C VAL A 92 11.35 6.58 -1.57
N LEU A 93 10.40 6.37 -2.48
CA LEU A 93 10.62 5.99 -3.87
C LEU A 93 10.09 7.11 -4.76
N CYS A 94 10.95 7.83 -5.50
CA CYS A 94 10.59 9.04 -6.24
C CYS A 94 10.86 8.93 -7.73
N THR A 95 10.05 9.63 -8.52
CA THR A 95 10.15 9.63 -9.99
C THR A 95 11.38 10.39 -10.48
N ASP A 96 11.73 11.48 -9.83
CA ASP A 96 12.91 12.32 -10.14
C ASP A 96 13.73 12.61 -8.88
N THR A 97 14.87 11.94 -8.73
CA THR A 97 15.73 12.10 -7.54
C THR A 97 16.31 13.51 -7.41
N LEU A 98 16.54 14.22 -8.51
CA LEU A 98 17.08 15.57 -8.47
C LEU A 98 16.05 16.59 -8.01
N LYS A 99 14.82 16.48 -8.49
CA LYS A 99 13.71 17.33 -8.04
C LYS A 99 13.40 17.05 -6.57
N PHE A 100 13.23 15.78 -6.20
CA PHE A 100 12.92 15.37 -4.84
C PHE A 100 13.96 15.90 -3.84
N THR A 101 15.25 15.62 -4.05
CA THR A 101 16.31 16.04 -3.12
C THR A 101 16.56 17.54 -3.09
N ALA A 102 16.20 18.26 -4.15
CA ALA A 102 16.26 19.72 -4.14
C ALA A 102 15.26 20.36 -3.17
N LEU A 103 14.11 19.71 -2.96
CA LEU A 103 13.03 20.20 -2.11
C LEU A 103 13.04 19.53 -0.71
N PHE A 104 13.51 18.28 -0.64
CA PHE A 104 13.62 17.49 0.58
C PHE A 104 15.07 17.01 0.82
N PRO A 105 16.03 17.91 1.05
CA PRO A 105 17.46 17.58 1.08
C PRO A 105 17.89 16.71 2.27
N ASP A 106 17.08 16.67 3.34
CA ASP A 106 17.38 15.96 4.58
C ASP A 106 16.72 14.56 4.66
N VAL A 107 15.89 14.19 3.65
CA VAL A 107 15.19 12.92 3.64
C VAL A 107 16.12 11.78 3.22
N SER A 108 16.14 10.72 4.03
CA SER A 108 16.92 9.49 3.77
C SER A 108 16.42 8.36 4.67
N PRO A 109 16.30 7.10 4.16
CA PRO A 109 16.68 6.66 2.81
C PRO A 109 15.66 7.02 1.73
N TYR A 110 16.14 7.19 0.52
CA TYR A 110 15.32 7.29 -0.69
C TYR A 110 16.00 6.57 -1.85
N TYR A 111 15.20 6.12 -2.81
CA TYR A 111 15.64 5.68 -4.14
C TYR A 111 14.72 6.29 -5.19
N GLY A 112 15.15 6.30 -6.45
CA GLY A 112 14.28 6.87 -7.46
C GLY A 112 14.77 6.72 -8.88
N ASP A 113 14.31 7.65 -9.74
CA ASP A 113 14.36 7.58 -11.18
C ASP A 113 13.51 6.38 -11.65
N LEU A 114 12.24 6.32 -11.17
CA LEU A 114 11.34 5.19 -11.36
C LEU A 114 11.11 4.82 -12.83
N GLY A 115 11.19 5.82 -13.73
CA GLY A 115 10.95 5.66 -15.15
C GLY A 115 9.47 5.69 -15.55
N PHE A 116 8.58 5.93 -14.60
CA PHE A 116 7.15 6.16 -14.75
C PHE A 116 6.68 7.16 -13.68
N GLY A 117 5.59 7.85 -13.92
CA GLY A 117 4.89 8.70 -12.96
C GLY A 117 3.58 8.07 -12.53
N LEU A 118 2.91 8.69 -11.58
CA LEU A 118 1.60 8.31 -11.10
C LEU A 118 0.50 9.08 -11.85
N GLY A 119 -0.69 8.51 -11.96
CA GLY A 119 -1.83 9.17 -12.58
C GLY A 119 -2.32 10.37 -11.75
N GLY A 120 -2.42 11.56 -12.37
CA GLY A 120 -2.82 12.80 -11.68
C GLY A 120 -4.29 12.85 -11.24
N GLY A 121 -5.12 11.85 -11.55
CA GLY A 121 -6.50 11.74 -11.09
C GLY A 121 -6.68 10.47 -10.27
N SER A 122 -6.34 9.33 -10.84
CA SER A 122 -6.42 8.04 -10.15
C SER A 122 -5.34 7.10 -10.66
N ASP A 123 -4.87 6.19 -9.80
CA ASP A 123 -3.89 5.16 -10.16
C ASP A 123 -3.84 4.08 -9.07
N PHE A 124 -3.06 3.02 -9.34
CA PHE A 124 -2.66 2.04 -8.35
C PHE A 124 -1.21 2.28 -7.92
N VAL A 125 -0.96 2.18 -6.64
CA VAL A 125 0.39 2.01 -6.08
C VAL A 125 0.46 0.60 -5.53
N ARG A 126 1.31 -0.26 -6.11
CA ARG A 126 1.38 -1.68 -5.77
C ARG A 126 2.80 -2.07 -5.37
N LEU A 127 2.92 -2.71 -4.22
CA LEU A 127 4.19 -3.20 -3.67
C LEU A 127 4.21 -4.73 -3.69
N PHE A 128 5.18 -5.31 -4.36
CA PHE A 128 5.37 -6.75 -4.44
C PHE A 128 6.68 -7.17 -3.78
N ASP A 129 6.69 -8.32 -3.11
CA ASP A 129 7.92 -8.88 -2.55
C ASP A 129 8.86 -9.46 -3.64
N SER A 130 10.04 -9.92 -3.23
CA SER A 130 11.03 -10.50 -4.14
C SER A 130 10.58 -11.83 -4.80
N ASN A 131 9.49 -12.44 -4.35
CA ASN A 131 8.88 -13.63 -4.94
C ASN A 131 7.74 -13.26 -5.90
N GLY A 132 7.41 -11.97 -6.03
CA GLY A 132 6.31 -11.48 -6.84
C GLY A 132 4.94 -11.58 -6.17
N LEU A 133 4.89 -11.73 -4.85
CA LEU A 133 3.65 -11.71 -4.08
C LEU A 133 3.28 -10.27 -3.75
N LEU A 134 2.01 -9.90 -3.98
CA LEU A 134 1.49 -8.59 -3.59
C LEU A 134 1.51 -8.46 -2.07
N VAL A 135 2.22 -7.45 -1.58
CA VAL A 135 2.37 -7.14 -0.15
C VAL A 135 1.37 -6.08 0.27
N ASP A 136 1.28 -5.01 -0.52
CA ASP A 136 0.41 -3.87 -0.23
C ASP A 136 -0.04 -3.18 -1.52
N MET A 137 -1.21 -2.53 -1.49
CA MET A 137 -1.79 -1.87 -2.66
C MET A 137 -2.75 -0.77 -2.23
N VAL A 138 -2.62 0.37 -2.89
CA VAL A 138 -3.54 1.50 -2.77
C VAL A 138 -4.07 1.86 -4.16
N GLU A 139 -5.39 1.87 -4.35
CA GLU A 139 -6.06 2.44 -5.52
C GLU A 139 -6.62 3.79 -5.10
N TYR A 140 -5.89 4.86 -5.39
CA TYR A 140 -6.32 6.22 -5.03
C TYR A 140 -7.12 6.88 -6.15
N ASP A 141 -7.88 7.93 -5.76
CA ASP A 141 -8.72 8.73 -6.65
C ASP A 141 -8.65 10.21 -6.21
N ASP A 142 -8.95 11.15 -7.12
CA ASP A 142 -9.06 12.59 -6.84
C ASP A 142 -10.46 13.01 -6.35
N ASP A 143 -11.44 12.10 -6.38
CA ASP A 143 -12.80 12.27 -5.89
C ASP A 143 -12.99 11.71 -4.46
N ALA A 144 -13.97 12.26 -3.71
CA ALA A 144 -14.33 11.74 -2.38
C ALA A 144 -14.72 10.25 -2.45
N PRO A 145 -14.29 9.41 -1.44
CA PRO A 145 -13.83 9.79 -0.11
C PRO A 145 -12.33 10.17 0.01
N TRP A 146 -11.57 10.16 -1.07
CA TRP A 146 -10.18 10.57 -1.07
C TRP A 146 -10.00 12.07 -0.81
N PRO A 147 -8.89 12.49 -0.18
CA PRO A 147 -8.61 13.90 0.13
C PRO A 147 -8.37 14.75 -1.12
N ILE A 148 -9.34 15.50 -1.58
CA ILE A 148 -9.29 16.33 -2.81
C ILE A 148 -8.20 17.41 -2.80
N LEU A 149 -7.66 17.79 -1.62
CA LEU A 149 -6.58 18.78 -1.53
C LEU A 149 -5.22 18.22 -1.97
N ALA A 150 -5.08 16.90 -2.06
CA ALA A 150 -3.86 16.26 -2.57
C ALA A 150 -3.75 16.34 -4.10
N ASP A 151 -4.85 16.73 -4.77
CA ASP A 151 -4.88 16.93 -6.21
C ASP A 151 -4.41 18.34 -6.58
N GLY A 152 -3.10 18.49 -6.82
CA GLY A 152 -2.48 19.70 -7.37
C GLY A 152 -2.47 20.93 -6.46
N SER A 153 -2.90 20.83 -5.20
CA SER A 153 -2.93 21.98 -4.28
C SER A 153 -1.69 22.10 -3.39
N GLY A 154 -0.83 21.07 -3.39
CA GLY A 154 0.41 21.00 -2.63
C GLY A 154 0.48 19.89 -1.59
N PRO A 155 -0.58 19.63 -0.79
CA PRO A 155 -0.63 18.48 0.09
C PRO A 155 -0.47 17.14 -0.63
N THR A 156 -0.02 16.13 0.10
CA THR A 156 0.06 14.73 -0.31
C THR A 156 -1.10 13.94 0.29
N LEU A 157 -1.27 12.69 -0.11
CA LEU A 157 -2.10 11.72 0.60
C LEU A 157 -1.28 11.12 1.75
N GLU A 158 -1.70 11.30 2.98
CA GLU A 158 -1.11 10.69 4.16
C GLU A 158 -2.07 9.71 4.82
N LEU A 159 -1.62 8.49 5.10
CA LEU A 159 -2.38 7.50 5.86
C LEU A 159 -2.49 7.97 7.32
N ASN A 160 -3.71 8.03 7.87
CA ASN A 160 -3.97 8.56 9.21
C ASN A 160 -3.31 7.73 10.33
N HIS A 161 -3.15 6.43 10.11
CA HIS A 161 -2.43 5.52 11.00
C HIS A 161 -2.03 4.23 10.25
N PRO A 162 -0.81 3.69 10.41
CA PRO A 162 -0.31 2.55 9.65
C PRO A 162 -1.04 1.23 9.91
N SER A 163 -1.87 1.13 10.95
CA SER A 163 -2.71 -0.05 11.21
C SER A 163 -4.09 0.01 10.55
N LEU A 164 -4.43 1.11 9.89
CA LEU A 164 -5.69 1.24 9.16
C LEU A 164 -5.61 0.55 7.81
N ASP A 165 -6.76 0.13 7.31
CA ASP A 165 -6.90 -0.39 5.95
C ASP A 165 -6.65 0.74 4.93
N ASN A 166 -5.48 0.76 4.32
CA ASN A 166 -5.07 1.80 3.38
C ASN A 166 -5.73 1.69 2.00
N THR A 167 -6.56 0.69 1.77
CA THR A 167 -7.40 0.60 0.56
C THR A 167 -8.62 1.51 0.63
N LEU A 168 -8.92 2.08 1.81
CA LEU A 168 -10.10 2.90 2.07
C LEU A 168 -9.73 4.39 2.10
N GLY A 169 -10.27 5.19 1.17
CA GLY A 169 -9.99 6.63 1.08
C GLY A 169 -10.30 7.43 2.35
N GLU A 170 -11.28 6.98 3.18
CA GLU A 170 -11.58 7.59 4.47
C GLU A 170 -10.48 7.45 5.53
N ASN A 171 -9.53 6.55 5.31
CA ASN A 171 -8.37 6.37 6.19
C ASN A 171 -7.17 7.26 5.81
N TRP A 172 -7.33 8.05 4.75
CA TRP A 172 -6.34 9.00 4.27
C TRP A 172 -6.78 10.44 4.55
N SER A 173 -5.81 11.32 4.74
CA SER A 173 -6.02 12.76 4.83
C SER A 173 -5.02 13.50 3.95
N ALA A 174 -5.36 14.74 3.57
CA ALA A 174 -4.38 15.62 2.96
C ALA A 174 -3.37 16.06 4.03
N SER A 175 -2.08 15.99 3.69
CA SER A 175 -1.00 16.41 4.60
C SER A 175 -1.09 17.88 4.98
N GLU A 176 -0.38 18.26 6.04
CA GLU A 176 -0.01 19.66 6.26
C GLU A 176 1.09 20.04 5.25
N ASP A 177 1.03 21.26 4.74
CA ASP A 177 1.99 21.80 3.77
C ASP A 177 2.17 20.88 2.53
N TYR A 178 3.38 20.37 2.32
CA TYR A 178 3.79 19.61 1.12
C TYR A 178 4.17 18.16 1.43
N GLY A 179 3.62 17.60 2.51
CA GLY A 179 3.92 16.25 2.97
C GLY A 179 5.03 16.17 4.01
N THR A 180 5.23 14.96 4.53
CA THR A 180 6.19 14.67 5.60
C THR A 180 7.14 13.51 5.27
N PRO A 181 7.75 13.47 4.04
CA PRO A 181 8.55 12.32 3.65
C PRO A 181 9.72 12.07 4.61
N GLY A 182 9.88 10.83 5.04
CA GLY A 182 10.91 10.40 6.00
C GLY A 182 10.56 10.63 7.46
N ALA A 183 9.33 11.04 7.76
CA ALA A 183 8.87 11.34 9.12
C ALA A 183 7.46 10.79 9.38
N VAL A 184 6.98 10.97 10.60
CA VAL A 184 5.59 10.65 10.97
C VAL A 184 4.65 11.58 10.22
N ASN A 185 3.60 11.01 9.62
CA ASN A 185 2.57 11.76 8.90
C ASN A 185 1.98 12.88 9.75
N SER A 186 1.77 14.06 9.14
CA SER A 186 1.22 15.24 9.83
C SER A 186 -0.18 15.01 10.38
N VAL A 187 -0.91 14.07 9.77
CA VAL A 187 -2.29 13.69 10.12
C VAL A 187 -2.36 12.50 11.09
N TYR A 188 -1.23 12.03 11.59
CA TYR A 188 -1.17 10.84 12.44
C TYR A 188 -2.08 10.95 13.67
N THR A 189 -2.98 10.02 13.84
CA THR A 189 -3.98 10.00 14.91
C THR A 189 -3.53 9.14 16.07
N GLY A 190 -2.33 9.08 16.47
CA GLY A 190 -1.82 8.42 17.69
C GLY A 190 -2.49 7.10 18.13
N ASP A 191 -1.78 6.25 18.84
CA ASP A 191 -2.37 5.06 19.47
C ASP A 191 -3.31 5.50 20.62
N GLU A 192 -4.61 5.18 20.55
CA GLU A 192 -5.58 5.36 21.63
C GLU A 192 -5.49 4.23 22.66
#